data_59d043ade3abf6f196b2f7f79b858a99
#
_entry.id   59d043ade3abf6f196b2f7f79b858a99
#
_cell.length_a   1.000
_cell.length_b   1.000
_cell.length_c   1.000
_cell.angle_alpha   90.00
_cell.angle_beta   90.00
_cell.angle_gamma   90.00
#
_symmetry.space_group_name_H-M   'P 1'
#
loop_
_entity.id
_entity.type
_entity.pdbx_description
1 polymer ?
#
loop_
_entity_poly.entity_id
_entity_poly.type
_entity_poly.pdbx_seq_one_letter_code
_entity_poly.pdbx_strand_id
1 'polypeptide(L)'
;MQNILVVEDDYDQNQAICYSLKKSGYGVYGVTFMEKGKQTFIENQIDLILLDVNLPDGEGFSFCQWVKKQREVPVIYLTARDMEEDALAGYESGAEDYVTKPFSMKILLRKIDVILKRTASANHRIFTDEN
;
A
#
# COMPACT_ATOMS: atom_id res chain seq x y z
N MET A 1 -0.31 8.38 -14.73
CA MET A 1 -1.27 7.96 -13.69
C MET A 1 -0.54 7.15 -12.63
N GLN A 2 -0.75 7.48 -11.37
CA GLN A 2 -0.17 6.71 -10.26
C GLN A 2 -1.06 5.52 -9.95
N ASN A 3 -0.43 4.35 -9.79
CA ASN A 3 -1.13 3.08 -9.62
C ASN A 3 -0.96 2.56 -8.19
N ILE A 4 -2.06 2.12 -7.61
CA ILE A 4 -2.11 1.61 -6.24
C ILE A 4 -2.54 0.15 -6.26
N LEU A 5 -1.78 -0.69 -5.58
CA LEU A 5 -2.12 -2.09 -5.37
C LEU A 5 -2.79 -2.22 -4.00
N VAL A 6 -3.99 -2.80 -3.97
CA VAL A 6 -4.75 -3.03 -2.74
C VAL A 6 -4.79 -4.53 -2.48
N VAL A 7 -4.18 -4.97 -1.37
CA VAL A 7 -4.17 -6.37 -0.97
C VAL A 7 -4.97 -6.48 0.32
N GLU A 8 -6.23 -6.87 0.19
CA GLU A 8 -7.20 -6.94 1.28
C GLU A 8 -8.15 -8.11 1.04
N ASP A 9 -8.22 -9.04 2.00
CA ASP A 9 -9.01 -10.26 1.84
C ASP A 9 -10.52 -10.07 2.02
N ASP A 10 -10.94 -9.04 2.75
CA ASP A 10 -12.35 -8.69 2.86
C ASP A 10 -12.81 -8.10 1.53
N TYR A 11 -13.65 -8.83 0.80
CA TYR A 11 -14.06 -8.43 -0.54
C TYR A 11 -14.77 -7.08 -0.55
N ASP A 12 -15.71 -6.87 0.36
CA ASP A 12 -16.49 -5.62 0.40
C ASP A 12 -15.59 -4.43 0.72
N GLN A 13 -14.67 -4.59 1.66
CA GLN A 13 -13.74 -3.53 2.00
C GLN A 13 -12.77 -3.26 0.85
N ASN A 14 -12.29 -4.31 0.20
CA ASN A 14 -11.43 -4.20 -0.98
C ASN A 14 -12.11 -3.36 -2.06
N GLN A 15 -13.37 -3.70 -2.38
CA GLN A 15 -14.15 -2.99 -3.39
C GLN A 15 -14.39 -1.53 -3.02
N ALA A 16 -14.69 -1.25 -1.76
CA ALA A 16 -14.93 0.11 -1.28
C ALA A 16 -13.67 0.97 -1.41
N ILE A 17 -12.54 0.42 -1.03
CA ILE A 17 -11.24 1.11 -1.15
C ILE A 17 -10.94 1.38 -2.62
N CYS A 18 -11.05 0.35 -3.47
CA CYS A 18 -10.74 0.47 -4.89
C CYS A 18 -11.64 1.51 -5.56
N TYR A 19 -12.92 1.52 -5.24
CA TYR A 19 -13.87 2.49 -5.78
C TYR A 19 -13.43 3.92 -5.43
N SER A 20 -13.13 4.17 -4.16
CA SER A 20 -12.73 5.50 -3.70
C SER A 20 -11.43 5.97 -4.34
N LEU A 21 -10.47 5.07 -4.52
CA LEU A 21 -9.20 5.40 -5.16
C LEU A 21 -9.39 5.73 -6.64
N LYS A 22 -10.18 4.95 -7.35
CA LYS A 22 -10.49 5.23 -8.76
C LYS A 22 -11.17 6.57 -8.91
N LYS A 23 -12.11 6.87 -8.03
CA LYS A 23 -12.83 8.13 -8.04
C LYS A 23 -11.90 9.32 -7.78
N SER A 24 -10.81 9.09 -7.06
CA SER A 24 -9.80 10.12 -6.78
C SER A 24 -8.76 10.26 -7.89
N GLY A 25 -8.86 9.47 -8.95
CA GLY A 25 -7.99 9.61 -10.12
C GLY A 25 -6.82 8.65 -10.18
N TYR A 26 -6.74 7.67 -9.27
CA TYR A 26 -5.66 6.70 -9.29
C TYR A 26 -5.99 5.49 -10.16
N GLY A 27 -4.95 4.86 -10.72
CA GLY A 27 -5.08 3.51 -11.26
C GLY A 27 -5.09 2.53 -10.09
N VAL A 28 -5.91 1.49 -10.14
CA VAL A 28 -6.08 0.61 -8.98
C VAL A 28 -6.08 -0.86 -9.41
N TYR A 29 -5.33 -1.66 -8.66
CA TYR A 29 -5.34 -3.12 -8.78
C TYR A 29 -5.74 -3.69 -7.42
N GLY A 30 -6.89 -4.34 -7.34
CA GLY A 30 -7.38 -4.93 -6.10
C GLY A 30 -7.24 -6.44 -6.14
N VAL A 31 -6.59 -7.00 -5.13
CA VAL A 31 -6.43 -8.45 -4.99
C VAL A 31 -6.75 -8.84 -3.55
N THR A 32 -7.09 -10.12 -3.33
CA THR A 32 -7.55 -10.58 -2.03
C THR A 32 -6.59 -11.54 -1.33
N PHE A 33 -5.47 -11.88 -1.96
CA PHE A 33 -4.46 -12.75 -1.35
C PHE A 33 -3.06 -12.39 -1.85
N MET A 34 -2.06 -12.84 -1.12
CA MET A 34 -0.67 -12.41 -1.29
C MET A 34 -0.06 -12.85 -2.62
N GLU A 35 -0.30 -14.09 -3.03
CA GLU A 35 0.29 -14.62 -4.26
C GLU A 35 -0.15 -13.82 -5.49
N LYS A 36 -1.43 -13.47 -5.55
CA LYS A 36 -1.95 -12.62 -6.63
C LYS A 36 -1.36 -11.22 -6.55
N GLY A 37 -1.13 -10.72 -5.34
CA GLY A 37 -0.47 -9.45 -5.13
C GLY A 37 0.94 -9.41 -5.67
N LYS A 38 1.70 -10.47 -5.46
CA LYS A 38 3.06 -10.60 -5.99
C LYS A 38 3.06 -10.59 -7.52
N GLN A 39 2.16 -11.37 -8.12
CA GLN A 39 2.03 -11.43 -9.57
C GLN A 39 1.68 -10.06 -10.14
N THR A 40 0.70 -9.39 -9.55
CA THR A 40 0.26 -8.06 -9.99
C THR A 40 1.38 -7.04 -9.88
N PHE A 41 2.15 -7.10 -8.80
CA PHE A 41 3.27 -6.19 -8.55
C PHE A 41 4.36 -6.34 -9.62
N ILE A 42 4.66 -7.58 -9.99
CA ILE A 42 5.69 -7.85 -11.01
C ILE A 42 5.23 -7.41 -12.40
N GLU A 43 3.97 -7.65 -12.73
CA GLU A 43 3.44 -7.41 -14.08
C GLU A 43 3.05 -5.95 -14.35
N ASN A 44 2.97 -5.13 -13.33
CA ASN A 44 2.47 -3.75 -13.47
C ASN A 44 3.35 -2.76 -12.74
N GLN A 45 3.25 -1.50 -13.15
CA GLN A 45 3.92 -0.41 -12.45
C GLN A 45 3.06 -0.02 -11.25
N ILE A 46 3.56 -0.28 -10.06
CA ILE A 46 2.87 0.03 -8.81
C ILE A 46 3.63 1.14 -8.08
N ASP A 47 2.91 2.17 -7.64
CA ASP A 47 3.50 3.34 -6.99
C ASP A 47 3.28 3.36 -5.49
N LEU A 48 2.29 2.62 -4.99
CA LEU A 48 1.99 2.50 -3.57
C LEU A 48 1.17 1.24 -3.33
N ILE A 49 1.34 0.64 -2.17
CA ILE A 49 0.61 -0.57 -1.79
C ILE A 49 -0.16 -0.33 -0.49
N LEU A 50 -1.45 -0.66 -0.50
CA LEU A 50 -2.26 -0.80 0.71
C LEU A 50 -2.33 -2.28 1.03
N LEU A 51 -1.94 -2.66 2.22
CA LEU A 51 -1.67 -4.06 2.53
C LEU A 51 -2.25 -4.44 3.89
N ASP A 52 -3.19 -5.40 3.89
CA ASP A 52 -3.72 -5.98 5.12
C ASP A 52 -2.61 -6.80 5.79
N VAL A 53 -2.50 -6.69 7.09
CA VAL A 53 -1.53 -7.45 7.88
C VAL A 53 -1.86 -8.94 7.85
N ASN A 54 -3.15 -9.28 7.93
CA ASN A 54 -3.60 -10.68 7.94
C ASN A 54 -4.22 -11.07 6.61
N LEU A 55 -3.53 -11.91 5.86
CA LEU A 55 -4.01 -12.41 4.57
C LEU A 55 -4.23 -13.91 4.65
N PRO A 56 -5.13 -14.48 3.80
CA PRO A 56 -5.44 -15.90 3.86
C PRO A 56 -4.23 -16.81 3.56
N ASP A 57 -3.28 -16.34 2.79
CA ASP A 57 -2.10 -17.13 2.40
C ASP A 57 -0.79 -16.62 3.02
N GLY A 58 -0.86 -15.81 4.08
CA GLY A 58 0.33 -15.40 4.79
C GLY A 58 0.19 -14.08 5.52
N GLU A 59 1.28 -13.65 6.12
CA GLU A 59 1.32 -12.37 6.82
C GLU A 59 1.75 -11.25 5.89
N GLY A 60 1.07 -10.10 6.01
CA GLY A 60 1.39 -8.93 5.19
C GLY A 60 2.85 -8.48 5.34
N PHE A 61 3.44 -8.69 6.52
CA PHE A 61 4.84 -8.32 6.76
C PHE A 61 5.79 -9.03 5.80
N SER A 62 5.54 -10.30 5.52
CA SER A 62 6.33 -11.07 4.55
C SER A 62 6.23 -10.47 3.16
N PHE A 63 5.04 -10.06 2.79
CA PHE A 63 4.81 -9.43 1.48
C PHE A 63 5.57 -8.10 1.39
N CYS A 64 5.52 -7.30 2.44
CA CYS A 64 6.24 -6.02 2.48
C CYS A 64 7.75 -6.23 2.32
N GLN A 65 8.32 -7.18 3.04
CA GLN A 65 9.75 -7.52 2.92
C GLN A 65 10.10 -7.96 1.51
N TRP A 66 9.24 -8.79 0.91
CA TRP A 66 9.43 -9.24 -0.47
C TRP A 66 9.42 -8.08 -1.46
N VAL A 67 8.45 -7.15 -1.31
CA VAL A 67 8.34 -5.96 -2.16
C VAL A 67 9.61 -5.11 -2.07
N LYS A 68 10.09 -4.85 -0.86
CA LYS A 68 11.26 -4.00 -0.63
C LYS A 68 12.54 -4.57 -1.24
N LYS A 69 12.60 -5.88 -1.42
CA LYS A 69 13.71 -6.52 -2.12
C LYS A 69 13.61 -6.35 -3.64
N GLN A 70 12.41 -6.13 -4.16
CA GLN A 70 12.21 -5.91 -5.59
C GLN A 70 12.51 -4.49 -6.01
N ARG A 71 11.93 -3.53 -5.30
CA ARG A 71 12.15 -2.09 -5.52
C ARG A 71 11.55 -1.28 -4.38
N GLU A 72 11.92 -0.03 -4.31
CA GLU A 72 11.46 0.88 -3.27
C GLU A 72 10.08 1.43 -3.64
N VAL A 73 9.04 0.92 -2.97
CA VAL A 73 7.66 1.34 -3.14
C VAL A 73 7.06 1.54 -1.74
N PRO A 74 6.39 2.67 -1.48
CA PRO A 74 5.77 2.88 -0.16
C PRO A 74 4.63 1.91 0.10
N VAL A 75 4.55 1.43 1.34
CA VAL A 75 3.54 0.49 1.82
C VAL A 75 2.83 1.09 3.03
N ILE A 76 1.49 1.08 2.99
CA ILE A 76 0.65 1.44 4.13
C ILE A 76 -0.07 0.19 4.59
N TYR A 77 0.07 -0.17 5.87
CA TYR A 77 -0.65 -1.31 6.43
C TYR A 77 -2.07 -0.94 6.82
N LEU A 78 -2.99 -1.86 6.55
CA LEU A 78 -4.35 -1.82 7.08
C LEU A 78 -4.41 -2.87 8.19
N THR A 79 -4.74 -2.47 9.41
CA THR A 79 -4.66 -3.36 10.56
C THR A 79 -5.83 -3.19 11.51
N ALA A 80 -6.23 -4.25 12.19
CA ALA A 80 -7.23 -4.16 13.24
C ALA A 80 -6.65 -3.42 14.45
N ARG A 81 -7.53 -2.76 15.21
CA ARG A 81 -7.13 -1.91 16.33
C ARG A 81 -6.38 -2.66 17.43
N ASP A 82 -6.69 -3.94 17.59
CA ASP A 82 -6.09 -4.79 18.62
C ASP A 82 -4.75 -5.40 18.22
N MET A 83 -4.19 -4.95 17.09
CA MET A 83 -2.94 -5.49 16.53
C MET A 83 -1.80 -4.47 16.53
N GLU A 84 -1.71 -3.64 17.58
CA GLU A 84 -0.69 -2.60 17.67
C GLU A 84 0.74 -3.15 17.65
N GLU A 85 0.96 -4.30 18.28
CA GLU A 85 2.29 -4.93 18.28
C GLU A 85 2.70 -5.35 16.87
N ASP A 86 1.73 -5.81 16.08
CA ASP A 86 1.97 -6.18 14.69
C ASP A 86 2.25 -4.94 13.83
N ALA A 87 1.63 -3.81 14.17
CA ALA A 87 1.89 -2.56 13.48
C ALA A 87 3.34 -2.11 13.71
N LEU A 88 3.88 -2.29 14.93
CA LEU A 88 5.29 -1.98 15.21
C LEU A 88 6.21 -2.88 14.38
N ALA A 89 5.91 -4.17 14.28
CA ALA A 89 6.65 -5.08 13.42
C ALA A 89 6.57 -4.65 11.95
N GLY A 90 5.41 -4.07 11.56
CA GLY A 90 5.22 -3.52 10.23
C GLY A 90 6.19 -2.39 9.91
N TYR A 91 6.41 -1.47 10.85
CA TYR A 91 7.40 -0.41 10.66
C TYR A 91 8.80 -0.97 10.52
N GLU A 92 9.14 -1.98 11.30
CA GLU A 92 10.43 -2.64 11.21
C GLU A 92 10.65 -3.32 9.86
N SER A 93 9.57 -3.77 9.20
CA SER A 93 9.67 -4.37 7.87
C SER A 93 9.68 -3.33 6.74
N GLY A 94 9.66 -2.03 7.06
CA GLY A 94 9.86 -0.98 6.09
C GLY A 94 8.61 -0.26 5.60
N ALA A 95 7.47 -0.41 6.30
CA ALA A 95 6.25 0.31 5.92
C ALA A 95 6.36 1.80 6.21
N GLU A 96 5.74 2.62 5.36
CA GLU A 96 5.72 4.07 5.53
C GLU A 96 4.73 4.51 6.63
N ASP A 97 3.63 3.78 6.79
CA ASP A 97 2.57 4.14 7.72
C ASP A 97 1.65 2.96 7.94
N TYR A 98 0.73 3.10 8.88
CA TYR A 98 -0.34 2.12 9.07
C TYR A 98 -1.64 2.86 9.40
N VAL A 99 -2.77 2.21 9.13
CA VAL A 99 -4.10 2.73 9.39
C VAL A 99 -4.91 1.65 10.09
N THR A 100 -5.47 1.98 11.27
CA THR A 100 -6.25 1.01 12.04
C THR A 100 -7.70 0.97 11.58
N LYS A 101 -8.25 -0.25 11.50
CA LYS A 101 -9.65 -0.47 11.18
C LYS A 101 -10.51 -0.32 12.43
N PRO A 102 -11.70 0.25 12.37
CA PRO A 102 -12.28 0.91 11.21
C PRO A 102 -11.61 2.25 10.93
N PHE A 103 -11.41 2.57 9.66
CA PHE A 103 -10.73 3.82 9.29
C PHE A 103 -11.65 4.73 8.49
N SER A 104 -11.30 6.02 8.49
CA SER A 104 -11.95 6.99 7.63
C SER A 104 -11.32 6.92 6.24
N MET A 105 -12.16 6.73 5.21
CA MET A 105 -11.66 6.73 3.83
C MET A 105 -11.00 8.07 3.49
N LYS A 106 -11.54 9.16 4.01
CA LYS A 106 -10.99 10.50 3.81
C LYS A 106 -9.58 10.62 4.36
N ILE A 107 -9.34 10.07 5.55
CA ILE A 107 -8.00 10.07 6.16
C ILE A 107 -7.04 9.19 5.37
N LEU A 108 -7.50 8.02 4.94
CA LEU A 108 -6.69 7.12 4.12
C LEU A 108 -6.27 7.78 2.81
N LEU A 109 -7.20 8.40 2.10
CA LEU A 109 -6.90 9.09 0.85
C LEU A 109 -5.89 10.22 1.07
N ARG A 110 -6.00 10.94 2.19
CA ARG A 110 -5.06 12.00 2.51
C ARG A 110 -3.64 11.47 2.75
N LYS A 111 -3.53 10.36 3.47
CA LYS A 111 -2.23 9.73 3.72
C LYS A 111 -1.58 9.27 2.41
N ILE A 112 -2.37 8.67 1.53
CA ILE A 112 -1.90 8.23 0.21
C ILE A 112 -1.38 9.40 -0.59
N ASP A 113 -2.17 10.48 -0.67
CA ASP A 113 -1.82 11.66 -1.42
C ASP A 113 -0.50 12.29 -0.92
N VAL A 114 -0.34 12.41 0.38
CA VAL A 114 0.86 12.97 1.00
C VAL A 114 2.09 12.11 0.67
N ILE A 115 1.97 10.80 0.81
CA ILE A 115 3.09 9.89 0.57
C ILE A 115 3.50 9.90 -0.91
N LEU A 116 2.53 9.87 -1.82
CA LEU A 116 2.81 9.88 -3.25
C LEU A 116 3.44 11.19 -3.70
N LYS A 117 3.00 12.31 -3.16
CA LYS A 117 3.60 13.62 -3.47
C LYS A 117 5.03 13.71 -2.97
N ARG A 118 5.30 13.18 -1.78
CA ARG A 118 6.63 13.16 -1.19
C ARG A 118 7.58 12.33 -2.05
N THR A 119 7.14 11.16 -2.49
CA THR A 119 7.93 10.27 -3.32
C THR A 119 8.21 10.90 -4.68
N ALA A 120 7.22 11.49 -5.32
CA ALA A 120 7.37 12.18 -6.60
C ALA A 120 8.33 13.36 -6.48
N SER A 121 8.23 14.13 -5.39
CA SER A 121 9.10 15.27 -5.14
C SER A 121 10.56 14.83 -4.97
N ALA A 122 10.80 13.73 -4.24
CA ALA A 122 12.14 13.18 -4.07
C ALA A 122 12.73 12.73 -5.41
N ASN A 123 11.94 12.04 -6.21
CA ASN A 123 12.36 11.59 -7.55
C ASN A 123 12.68 12.78 -8.45
N HIS A 124 11.86 13.81 -8.39
CA HIS A 124 12.08 15.03 -9.17
C HIS A 124 13.38 15.72 -8.75
N ARG A 125 13.68 15.77 -7.48
CA ARG A 125 14.92 16.36 -6.97
C ARG A 125 16.15 15.62 -7.47
N ILE A 126 16.09 14.29 -7.52
CA ILE A 126 17.18 13.46 -8.02
C ILE A 126 17.48 13.83 -9.47
N PHE A 127 16.45 13.95 -10.30
CA PHE A 127 16.61 14.34 -11.69
C PHE A 127 17.20 15.76 -11.83
N THR A 128 16.76 16.67 -10.99
CA THR A 128 17.24 18.06 -11.00
C THR A 128 18.73 18.12 -10.66
N ASP A 129 19.17 17.33 -9.70
CA ASP A 129 20.55 17.31 -9.24
C ASP A 129 21.53 16.78 -10.29
N GLU A 130 21.05 15.96 -11.22
CA GLU A 130 21.87 15.44 -12.30
C GLU A 130 22.14 16.45 -13.40
N ASN A 131 21.39 17.52 -13.42
CA ASN A 131 21.54 18.58 -14.42
C ASN A 131 22.47 19.67 -13.93
#